data_c64fd5ee297cda384b68875f8a940015
#
_entry.id   c64fd5ee297cda384b68875f8a940015
#
_cell.length_a   1.000
_cell.length_b   1.000
_cell.length_c   1.000
_cell.angle_alpha   90.00
_cell.angle_beta   90.00
_cell.angle_gamma   90.00
#
_symmetry.space_group_name_H-M   'P 1'
#
loop_
_entity.id
_entity.type
_entity.pdbx_description
1 polymer ?
#
loop_
_entity_poly.entity_id
_entity_poly.type
_entity_poly.pdbx_seq_one_letter_code
_entity_poly.pdbx_strand_id
1 'polypeptide(L)' 'MQVNQTLTMHLFGRPERVRILAIRRAGTVDVERLSDGRCFRVSGL' A
#
# COMPACT_ATOMS: atom_id res chain seq x y z
N MET A 1 7.03 6.15 -6.83
CA MET A 1 6.67 5.44 -5.57
C MET A 1 7.94 5.02 -4.86
N GLN A 2 8.00 5.26 -3.56
CA GLN A 2 9.19 4.97 -2.76
C GLN A 2 8.81 4.26 -1.49
N VAL A 3 9.73 3.44 -0.97
CA VAL A 3 9.57 2.81 0.33
C VAL A 3 9.46 3.90 1.41
N ASN A 4 8.60 3.67 2.39
CA ASN A 4 8.26 4.60 3.48
C ASN A 4 7.43 5.81 3.04
N GLN A 5 7.07 5.92 1.77
CA GLN A 5 6.17 6.96 1.30
C GLN A 5 4.75 6.65 1.78
N THR A 6 4.02 7.69 2.24
CA THR A 6 2.61 7.57 2.57
C THR A 6 1.78 8.15 1.42
N LEU A 7 0.69 7.47 1.12
CA LEU A 7 -0.22 7.93 0.05
C LEU A 7 -1.62 7.36 0.30
N THR A 8 -2.60 7.87 -0.46
CA THR A 8 -3.96 7.33 -0.43
C THR A 8 -4.10 6.31 -1.54
N MET A 9 -4.62 5.15 -1.20
CA MET A 9 -4.79 4.04 -2.13
C MET A 9 -6.17 3.45 -1.94
N HIS A 10 -6.83 3.05 -3.03
CA HIS A 10 -8.13 2.39 -2.92
C HIS A 10 -7.93 0.93 -2.54
N LEU A 11 -8.41 0.56 -1.35
CA LEU A 11 -8.36 -0.80 -0.85
C LEU A 11 -9.79 -1.22 -0.49
N PHE A 12 -10.20 -2.38 -1.01
CA PHE A 12 -11.53 -2.93 -0.70
C PHE A 12 -12.66 -1.94 -1.02
N GLY A 13 -12.51 -1.19 -2.11
CA GLY A 13 -13.54 -0.26 -2.55
C GLY A 13 -13.59 1.08 -1.82
N ARG A 14 -12.61 1.38 -0.98
CA ARG A 14 -12.57 2.64 -0.22
C ARG A 14 -11.17 3.24 -0.24
N PRO A 15 -11.07 4.58 -0.18
CA PRO A 15 -9.75 5.23 -0.06
C PRO A 15 -9.18 5.00 1.34
N GLU A 16 -7.93 4.56 1.39
CA GLU A 16 -7.22 4.33 2.65
C GLU A 16 -5.84 4.95 2.59
N ARG A 17 -5.40 5.51 3.72
CA ARG A 17 -4.03 6.00 3.84
C ARG A 17 -3.12 4.82 4.15
N VAL A 18 -2.06 4.68 3.38
CA VAL A 18 -1.12 3.58 3.52
C VAL A 18 0.30 4.08 3.46
N ARG A 19 1.21 3.28 4.00
CA ARG A 19 2.65 3.49 3.86
C ARG A 19 3.24 2.34 3.06
N ILE A 20 4.11 2.67 2.11
CA ILE A 20 4.77 1.67 1.29
C ILE A 20 5.86 0.99 2.13
N LEU A 21 5.76 -0.33 2.28
CA LEU A 21 6.75 -1.10 3.05
C LEU A 21 7.82 -1.71 2.15
N ALA A 22 7.42 -2.20 0.97
CA ALA A 22 8.35 -2.79 0.02
C ALA A 22 7.76 -2.71 -1.38
N ILE A 23 8.62 -2.50 -2.37
CA ILE A 23 8.22 -2.48 -3.77
C ILE A 23 8.75 -3.77 -4.40
N ARG A 24 7.84 -4.55 -4.95
CA ARG A 24 8.16 -5.86 -5.52
C ARG A 24 8.01 -5.81 -7.03
N ARG A 25 8.23 -6.94 -7.68
CA ARG A 25 8.16 -7.04 -9.14
C ARG A 25 6.73 -6.96 -9.66
N ALA A 26 6.57 -6.64 -10.93
CA ALA A 26 5.30 -6.70 -11.66
C ALA A 26 4.22 -5.80 -11.05
N GLY A 27 4.60 -4.65 -10.55
CA GLY A 27 3.64 -3.70 -10.00
C GLY A 27 3.04 -4.12 -8.66
N THR A 28 3.69 -5.04 -7.95
CA THR A 28 3.24 -5.50 -6.63
C THR A 28 3.98 -4.72 -5.56
N VAL A 29 3.23 -4.25 -4.56
CA VAL A 29 3.81 -3.54 -3.41
C VAL A 29 3.22 -4.08 -2.12
N ASP A 30 4.03 -4.05 -1.06
CA ASP A 30 3.55 -4.33 0.29
C ASP A 30 3.27 -2.99 0.97
N VAL A 31 2.10 -2.86 1.56
CA VAL A 31 1.66 -1.62 2.18
C VAL A 31 1.13 -1.89 3.58
N GLU A 32 1.23 -0.87 4.44
CA GLU A 32 0.64 -0.90 5.77
C GLU A 32 -0.51 0.10 5.80
N ARG A 33 -1.71 -0.36 6.15
CA ARG A 33 -2.85 0.54 6.33
C ARG A 33 -2.69 1.27 7.65
N LEU A 34 -2.66 2.60 7.58
CA LEU A 34 -2.33 3.41 8.75
C LEU A 34 -3.45 3.45 9.79
N SER A 35 -4.70 3.19 9.37
CA SER A 35 -5.84 3.25 10.30
C SER A 35 -5.79 2.15 11.35
N ASP A 36 -5.26 0.97 11.03
CA ASP A 36 -5.24 -0.15 11.96
C ASP A 36 -3.90 -0.91 12.00
N GLY A 37 -2.91 -0.48 11.21
CA GLY A 37 -1.60 -1.11 11.18
C GLY A 37 -1.53 -2.44 10.44
N ARG A 38 -2.57 -2.82 9.72
CA ARG A 38 -2.54 -4.07 8.96
C ARG A 38 -1.73 -3.92 7.69
N CYS A 39 -1.09 -5.01 7.30
CA CYS A 39 -0.24 -5.05 6.11
C CYS A 39 -0.92 -5.85 5.02
N PHE A 40 -0.81 -5.36 3.77
CA PHE A 40 -1.41 -6.00 2.62
C PHE A 40 -0.42 -6.00 1.47
N ARG A 41 -0.58 -6.98 0.57
CA ARG A 41 0.14 -6.99 -0.70
C ARG A 41 -0.84 -6.58 -1.78
N VAL A 42 -0.50 -5.53 -2.52
CA VAL A 42 -1.35 -4.95 -3.56
C VAL A 42 -0.65 -5.10 -4.90
N SER A 43 -1.39 -5.52 -5.93
CA SER A 43 -0.85 -5.66 -7.27
C SER A 43 -1.67 -4.86 -8.26
N GLY A 44 -1.13 -4.73 -9.48
CA GLY A 44 -1.85 -4.03 -10.55
C GLY A 44 -1.63 -2.52 -10.57
N LEU A 45 -0.56 -2.05 -9.96
CA LEU A 45 -0.20 -0.63 -9.99
C LEU A 45 0.59 -0.25 -11.23
#